data_eef02b32d344c455745b9e069a28c6dc
#
_entry.id   eef02b32d344c455745b9e069a28c6dc
#
_cell.length_a   1.000
_cell.length_b   1.000
_cell.length_c   1.000
_cell.angle_alpha   90.00
_cell.angle_beta   90.00
_cell.angle_gamma   90.00
#
_symmetry.space_group_name_H-M   'P 1'
#
loop_
_entity.id
_entity.type
_entity.pdbx_description
1 polymer ?
#
loop_
_entity_poly.entity_id
_entity_poly.type
_entity_poly.pdbx_seq_one_letter_code
_entity_poly.pdbx_strand_id
1 'polypeptide(L)'
;MIGRILSVSESDSSGAAGIQADIKTVLALGGYATTAVTCVLAQSTKGAASSRVMEPAFVVEQMRAVLNDIGTDAIKVGFLNNRQMIDAVADVLDEYQNKNIPVVIDPSIVLRNGQVLVDELAVAAWKRRLYIRATVLTPNLREAEVLTGMHIKDIDAMRHATDMMRTLGVENVVLKAGQAISDKLVYFVANDDGEKVYERPRIDTGNTLGAGGTLSTAIAVSLAQGLNIHEAVERSLDYLQRAMESAQSAVVNEIGRAHV
;
A
#
# COMPACT_ATOMS: atom_id res chain seq x y z
N MET A 1 0.32 15.11 -16.45
CA MET A 1 1.76 14.68 -16.43
C MET A 1 1.78 13.16 -16.33
N ILE A 2 2.70 12.48 -17.00
CA ILE A 2 2.91 11.03 -16.81
C ILE A 2 3.64 10.88 -15.47
N GLY A 3 3.00 10.35 -14.44
CA GLY A 3 3.64 10.10 -13.15
C GLY A 3 4.54 8.86 -13.23
N ARG A 4 5.81 8.98 -12.87
CA ARG A 4 6.74 7.84 -12.72
C ARG A 4 6.63 7.32 -11.30
N ILE A 5 6.42 6.03 -11.13
CA ILE A 5 6.25 5.40 -9.82
C ILE A 5 7.32 4.34 -9.61
N LEU A 6 8.05 4.44 -8.50
CA LEU A 6 8.89 3.36 -8.02
C LEU A 6 8.10 2.52 -7.01
N SER A 7 7.77 1.27 -7.39
CA SER A 7 7.18 0.30 -6.47
C SER A 7 8.28 -0.55 -5.82
N VAL A 8 8.36 -0.51 -4.49
CA VAL A 8 9.28 -1.30 -3.66
C VAL A 8 8.44 -2.33 -2.91
N SER A 9 8.36 -3.56 -3.42
CA SER A 9 7.44 -4.57 -2.90
C SER A 9 7.83 -5.99 -3.33
N GLU A 10 7.05 -6.97 -2.90
CA GLU A 10 7.17 -8.36 -3.32
C GLU A 10 6.76 -8.57 -4.78
N SER A 11 7.35 -9.58 -5.43
CA SER A 11 6.90 -10.10 -6.72
C SER A 11 5.97 -11.29 -6.51
N ASP A 12 4.72 -11.17 -6.96
CA ASP A 12 3.67 -12.18 -6.82
C ASP A 12 3.48 -12.97 -8.13
N SER A 13 3.80 -14.27 -8.13
CA SER A 13 3.64 -15.13 -9.31
C SER A 13 2.20 -15.29 -9.78
N SER A 14 1.21 -15.05 -8.91
CA SER A 14 -0.21 -15.07 -9.29
C SER A 14 -0.61 -13.84 -10.12
N GLY A 15 0.18 -12.76 -10.03
CA GLY A 15 -0.08 -11.51 -10.72
C GLY A 15 -1.19 -10.65 -10.09
N ALA A 16 -1.73 -11.05 -8.93
CA ALA A 16 -2.86 -10.39 -8.31
C ALA A 16 -2.48 -9.34 -7.25
N ALA A 17 -1.27 -9.44 -6.70
CA ALA A 17 -0.76 -8.54 -5.67
C ALA A 17 0.67 -8.07 -5.99
N GLY A 18 1.34 -7.43 -5.04
CA GLY A 18 2.72 -7.00 -5.15
C GLY A 18 3.00 -6.10 -6.36
N ILE A 19 4.23 -6.13 -6.85
CA ILE A 19 4.65 -5.28 -7.99
C ILE A 19 3.84 -5.54 -9.26
N GLN A 20 3.26 -6.74 -9.46
CA GLN A 20 2.43 -7.04 -10.62
C GLN A 20 1.12 -6.25 -10.60
N ALA A 21 0.47 -6.16 -9.45
CA ALA A 21 -0.70 -5.32 -9.27
C ALA A 21 -0.34 -3.83 -9.40
N ASP A 22 0.80 -3.43 -8.85
CA ASP A 22 1.29 -2.05 -8.89
C ASP A 22 1.54 -1.62 -10.34
N ILE A 23 2.26 -2.40 -11.13
CA ILE A 23 2.54 -2.12 -12.56
C ILE A 23 1.24 -1.94 -13.35
N LYS A 24 0.28 -2.87 -13.19
CA LYS A 24 -1.03 -2.79 -13.86
C LYS A 24 -1.79 -1.53 -13.49
N THR A 25 -1.82 -1.20 -12.19
CA THR A 25 -2.49 0.00 -11.67
C THR A 25 -1.86 1.27 -12.21
N VAL A 26 -0.52 1.36 -12.22
CA VAL A 26 0.21 2.51 -12.74
C VAL A 26 -0.11 2.71 -14.23
N LEU A 27 -0.05 1.63 -15.03
CA LEU A 27 -0.37 1.69 -16.46
C LEU A 27 -1.81 2.08 -16.72
N ALA A 28 -2.77 1.51 -15.97
CA ALA A 28 -4.19 1.82 -16.12
C ALA A 28 -4.52 3.29 -15.81
N LEU A 29 -3.74 3.93 -14.94
CA LEU A 29 -3.88 5.34 -14.57
C LEU A 29 -2.97 6.27 -15.39
N GLY A 30 -2.32 5.76 -16.45
CA GLY A 30 -1.51 6.55 -17.39
C GLY A 30 -0.13 6.95 -16.84
N GLY A 31 0.41 6.19 -15.89
CA GLY A 31 1.74 6.37 -15.33
C GLY A 31 2.81 5.47 -15.96
N TYR A 32 4.04 5.61 -15.50
CA TYR A 32 5.19 4.76 -15.84
C TYR A 32 5.70 4.05 -14.58
N ALA A 33 5.70 2.71 -14.59
CA ALA A 33 6.08 1.90 -13.44
C ALA A 33 7.54 1.46 -13.50
N THR A 34 8.26 1.66 -12.41
CA THR A 34 9.57 1.05 -12.12
C THR A 34 9.48 0.24 -10.83
N THR A 35 10.37 -0.70 -10.61
CA THR A 35 10.26 -1.62 -9.47
C THR A 35 11.58 -1.86 -8.77
N ALA A 36 11.50 -2.12 -7.45
CA ALA A 36 12.55 -2.76 -6.65
C ALA A 36 11.93 -3.95 -5.91
N VAL A 37 12.37 -5.16 -6.25
CA VAL A 37 11.80 -6.41 -5.73
C VAL A 37 12.40 -6.73 -4.39
N THR A 38 11.57 -6.84 -3.33
CA THR A 38 12.00 -7.16 -1.96
C THR A 38 12.02 -8.65 -1.68
N CYS A 39 11.09 -9.38 -2.27
CA CYS A 39 11.05 -10.85 -2.27
C CYS A 39 10.27 -11.38 -3.46
N VAL A 40 10.42 -12.67 -3.76
CA VAL A 40 9.64 -13.36 -4.79
C VAL A 40 8.77 -14.40 -4.11
N LEU A 41 7.46 -14.38 -4.37
CA LEU A 41 6.48 -15.31 -3.85
C LEU A 41 6.10 -16.35 -4.92
N ALA A 42 6.17 -17.62 -4.56
CA ALA A 42 5.48 -18.68 -5.29
C ALA A 42 4.03 -18.73 -4.78
N GLN A 43 3.18 -17.88 -5.31
CA GLN A 43 1.81 -17.65 -4.88
C GLN A 43 0.80 -18.06 -5.94
N SER A 44 -0.35 -18.53 -5.49
CA SER A 44 -1.53 -18.81 -6.29
C SER A 44 -2.77 -18.23 -5.60
N THR A 45 -3.97 -18.46 -6.16
CA THR A 45 -5.24 -18.09 -5.51
C THR A 45 -5.46 -18.76 -4.15
N LYS A 46 -4.75 -19.86 -3.88
CA LYS A 46 -4.81 -20.59 -2.60
C LYS A 46 -3.83 -20.02 -1.54
N GLY A 47 -2.99 -19.06 -1.90
CA GLY A 47 -1.99 -18.45 -1.04
C GLY A 47 -0.55 -18.69 -1.48
N ALA A 48 0.40 -18.20 -0.70
CA ALA A 48 1.83 -18.37 -0.95
C ALA A 48 2.30 -19.74 -0.44
N ALA A 49 2.90 -20.53 -1.35
CA ALA A 49 3.50 -21.81 -1.02
C ALA A 49 4.93 -21.66 -0.49
N SER A 50 5.68 -20.70 -1.00
CA SER A 50 7.05 -20.39 -0.56
C SER A 50 7.46 -18.98 -0.99
N SER A 51 8.56 -18.49 -0.40
CA SER A 51 9.12 -17.19 -0.75
C SER A 51 10.66 -17.25 -0.81
N ARG A 52 11.23 -16.29 -1.53
CA ARG A 52 12.66 -16.00 -1.52
C ARG A 52 12.86 -14.51 -1.29
N VAL A 53 13.46 -14.16 -0.19
CA VAL A 53 13.78 -12.78 0.19
C VAL A 53 15.02 -12.35 -0.56
N MET A 54 15.01 -11.13 -1.11
CA MET A 54 16.20 -10.52 -1.68
C MET A 54 17.14 -10.02 -0.57
N GLU A 55 18.43 -10.02 -0.84
CA GLU A 55 19.40 -9.37 0.03
C GLU A 55 19.09 -7.87 0.12
N PRO A 56 19.01 -7.27 1.34
CA PRO A 56 18.70 -5.84 1.48
C PRO A 56 19.62 -4.93 0.65
N ALA A 57 20.91 -5.25 0.58
CA ALA A 57 21.87 -4.52 -0.25
C ALA A 57 21.48 -4.51 -1.74
N PHE A 58 20.97 -5.62 -2.25
CA PHE A 58 20.54 -5.72 -3.65
C PHE A 58 19.23 -4.92 -3.89
N VAL A 59 18.34 -4.85 -2.90
CA VAL A 59 17.15 -3.99 -3.01
C VAL A 59 17.56 -2.51 -3.04
N VAL A 60 18.53 -2.11 -2.24
CA VAL A 60 19.12 -0.76 -2.29
C VAL A 60 19.71 -0.45 -3.67
N GLU A 61 20.45 -1.40 -4.27
CA GLU A 61 20.99 -1.24 -5.63
C GLU A 61 19.89 -1.05 -6.68
N GLN A 62 18.81 -1.83 -6.62
CA GLN A 62 17.64 -1.68 -7.51
C GLN A 62 17.02 -0.29 -7.35
N MET A 63 16.78 0.16 -6.12
CA MET A 63 16.19 1.49 -5.86
C MET A 63 17.10 2.60 -6.41
N ARG A 64 18.40 2.57 -6.11
CA ARG A 64 19.36 3.57 -6.59
C ARG A 64 19.52 3.56 -8.12
N ALA A 65 19.49 2.40 -8.77
CA ALA A 65 19.53 2.30 -10.22
C ALA A 65 18.37 3.08 -10.87
N VAL A 66 17.16 2.97 -10.31
CA VAL A 66 16.00 3.72 -10.79
C VAL A 66 16.10 5.20 -10.41
N LEU A 67 16.38 5.52 -9.15
CA LEU A 67 16.33 6.88 -8.63
C LEU A 67 17.42 7.80 -9.22
N ASN A 68 18.57 7.25 -9.63
CA ASN A 68 19.69 7.99 -10.19
C ASN A 68 19.62 8.19 -11.71
N ASP A 69 18.87 7.37 -12.43
CA ASP A 69 18.77 7.42 -13.90
C ASP A 69 17.37 7.84 -14.35
N ILE A 70 16.37 6.97 -14.14
CA ILE A 70 14.99 7.21 -14.58
C ILE A 70 14.32 8.30 -13.72
N GLY A 71 14.61 8.30 -12.43
CA GLY A 71 13.95 9.12 -11.43
C GLY A 71 12.54 8.59 -11.12
N THR A 72 11.86 9.25 -10.18
CA THR A 72 10.48 8.94 -9.81
C THR A 72 9.75 10.19 -9.34
N ASP A 73 8.43 10.20 -9.48
CA ASP A 73 7.55 11.28 -9.05
C ASP A 73 6.73 10.88 -7.81
N ALA A 74 6.68 9.59 -7.48
CA ALA A 74 6.26 9.06 -6.18
C ALA A 74 6.86 7.67 -5.94
N ILE A 75 7.00 7.27 -4.67
CA ILE A 75 7.45 5.94 -4.26
C ILE A 75 6.29 5.25 -3.56
N LYS A 76 5.97 4.02 -3.98
CA LYS A 76 5.07 3.13 -3.23
C LYS A 76 5.91 2.07 -2.54
N VAL A 77 5.78 1.95 -1.24
CA VAL A 77 6.39 0.88 -0.45
C VAL A 77 5.31 -0.11 -0.04
N GLY A 78 5.47 -1.37 -0.42
CA GLY A 78 4.61 -2.48 -0.04
C GLY A 78 5.26 -3.36 1.02
N PHE A 79 5.08 -4.70 0.90
CA PHE A 79 5.55 -5.66 1.88
C PHE A 79 7.07 -5.66 2.05
N LEU A 80 7.50 -5.44 3.29
CA LEU A 80 8.89 -5.58 3.76
C LEU A 80 8.92 -6.61 4.89
N ASN A 81 9.62 -7.70 4.69
CA ASN A 81 9.49 -8.93 5.47
C ASN A 81 10.20 -8.91 6.83
N ASN A 82 11.21 -8.07 7.03
CA ASN A 82 12.00 -8.03 8.26
C ASN A 82 12.63 -6.65 8.51
N ARG A 83 13.17 -6.48 9.71
CA ARG A 83 13.81 -5.24 10.15
C ARG A 83 14.93 -4.79 9.22
N GLN A 84 15.81 -5.69 8.76
CA GLN A 84 16.96 -5.33 7.93
C GLN A 84 16.51 -4.74 6.59
N MET A 85 15.46 -5.31 5.99
CA MET A 85 14.87 -4.78 4.76
C MET A 85 14.24 -3.41 4.99
N ILE A 86 13.52 -3.24 6.11
CA ILE A 86 12.90 -1.96 6.49
C ILE A 86 13.96 -0.89 6.69
N ASP A 87 15.03 -1.20 7.44
CA ASP A 87 16.13 -0.25 7.68
C ASP A 87 16.81 0.14 6.36
N ALA A 88 17.10 -0.82 5.48
CA ALA A 88 17.73 -0.58 4.18
C ALA A 88 16.89 0.29 3.24
N VAL A 89 15.58 0.02 3.14
CA VAL A 89 14.66 0.84 2.33
C VAL A 89 14.55 2.25 2.92
N ALA A 90 14.43 2.38 4.24
CA ALA A 90 14.35 3.67 4.91
C ALA A 90 15.63 4.51 4.71
N ASP A 91 16.81 3.89 4.72
CA ASP A 91 18.08 4.60 4.45
C ASP A 91 18.09 5.21 3.03
N VAL A 92 17.59 4.46 2.02
CA VAL A 92 17.46 5.01 0.67
C VAL A 92 16.44 6.15 0.63
N LEU A 93 15.30 6.03 1.30
CA LEU A 93 14.33 7.13 1.36
C LEU A 93 14.93 8.41 1.97
N ASP A 94 15.80 8.28 2.97
CA ASP A 94 16.52 9.41 3.57
C ASP A 94 17.46 10.10 2.57
N GLU A 95 18.15 9.35 1.72
CA GLU A 95 19.05 9.90 0.70
C GLU A 95 18.31 10.84 -0.27
N TYR A 96 17.01 10.61 -0.49
CA TYR A 96 16.19 11.34 -1.47
C TYR A 96 15.13 12.26 -0.84
N GLN A 97 15.09 12.41 0.49
CA GLN A 97 14.08 13.23 1.20
C GLN A 97 14.02 14.69 0.71
N ASN A 98 15.15 15.28 0.33
CA ASN A 98 15.22 16.67 -0.14
C ASN A 98 14.55 16.88 -1.53
N LYS A 99 14.15 15.82 -2.21
CA LYS A 99 13.48 15.90 -3.52
C LYS A 99 11.97 16.05 -3.41
N ASN A 100 11.40 16.07 -2.19
CA ASN A 100 9.96 16.17 -1.92
C ASN A 100 9.12 15.13 -2.71
N ILE A 101 9.64 13.91 -2.83
CA ILE A 101 8.96 12.81 -3.52
C ILE A 101 7.94 12.20 -2.57
N PRO A 102 6.63 12.20 -2.88
CA PRO A 102 5.63 11.55 -2.05
C PRO A 102 5.93 10.05 -1.86
N VAL A 103 5.82 9.58 -0.60
CA VAL A 103 6.01 8.18 -0.24
C VAL A 103 4.69 7.61 0.27
N VAL A 104 4.10 6.69 -0.48
CA VAL A 104 2.88 5.97 -0.09
C VAL A 104 3.26 4.60 0.43
N ILE A 105 2.91 4.32 1.68
CA ILE A 105 3.28 3.10 2.38
C ILE A 105 2.04 2.24 2.63
N ASP A 106 2.02 1.02 2.08
CA ASP A 106 1.03 -0.01 2.35
C ASP A 106 1.71 -1.13 3.15
N PRO A 107 1.44 -1.28 4.46
CA PRO A 107 2.19 -2.21 5.28
C PRO A 107 2.16 -3.66 4.78
N SER A 108 1.00 -4.15 4.34
CA SER A 108 0.78 -5.51 3.82
C SER A 108 1.32 -6.61 4.76
N ILE A 109 1.28 -6.36 6.09
CA ILE A 109 1.90 -7.21 7.13
C ILE A 109 0.94 -8.22 7.74
N VAL A 110 -0.34 -8.19 7.38
CA VAL A 110 -1.36 -9.12 7.89
C VAL A 110 -2.11 -9.77 6.74
N LEU A 111 -2.09 -11.10 6.70
CA LEU A 111 -2.87 -11.87 5.73
C LEU A 111 -4.38 -11.79 6.01
N ARG A 112 -5.19 -12.15 5.01
CA ARG A 112 -6.66 -12.20 5.14
C ARG A 112 -7.15 -13.09 6.29
N ASN A 113 -6.45 -14.20 6.57
CA ASN A 113 -6.76 -15.10 7.67
C ASN A 113 -6.35 -14.54 9.06
N GLY A 114 -5.78 -13.34 9.12
CA GLY A 114 -5.33 -12.69 10.35
C GLY A 114 -3.89 -13.02 10.77
N GLN A 115 -3.18 -13.87 10.01
CA GLN A 115 -1.80 -14.19 10.29
C GLN A 115 -0.91 -12.95 10.08
N VAL A 116 -0.16 -12.57 11.11
CA VAL A 116 0.88 -11.53 11.02
C VAL A 116 2.13 -12.14 10.37
N LEU A 117 2.66 -11.46 9.36
CA LEU A 117 3.78 -11.92 8.53
C LEU A 117 5.15 -11.48 9.03
N VAL A 118 5.20 -10.57 9.99
CA VAL A 118 6.40 -9.91 10.49
C VAL A 118 6.51 -10.07 12.00
N ASP A 119 7.72 -10.05 12.52
CA ASP A 119 7.99 -10.11 13.95
C ASP A 119 7.86 -8.71 14.63
N GLU A 120 7.95 -8.68 15.96
CA GLU A 120 7.87 -7.45 16.75
C GLU A 120 9.00 -6.46 16.42
N LEU A 121 10.18 -6.95 16.06
CA LEU A 121 11.31 -6.10 15.67
C LEU A 121 11.03 -5.38 14.35
N ALA A 122 10.40 -6.07 13.40
CA ALA A 122 9.95 -5.46 12.15
C ALA A 122 8.83 -4.44 12.40
N VAL A 123 7.82 -4.75 13.25
CA VAL A 123 6.77 -3.80 13.63
C VAL A 123 7.37 -2.55 14.27
N ALA A 124 8.34 -2.71 15.17
CA ALA A 124 9.03 -1.57 15.78
C ALA A 124 9.84 -0.75 14.75
N ALA A 125 10.46 -1.42 13.77
CA ALA A 125 11.18 -0.76 12.68
C ALA A 125 10.22 0.02 11.76
N TRP A 126 9.05 -0.54 11.42
CA TRP A 126 7.99 0.18 10.69
C TRP A 126 7.68 1.52 11.34
N LYS A 127 7.37 1.52 12.63
CA LYS A 127 7.02 2.74 13.38
C LYS A 127 8.18 3.75 13.42
N ARG A 128 9.37 3.29 13.73
CA ARG A 128 10.53 4.17 13.94
C ARG A 128 11.13 4.69 12.65
N ARG A 129 11.14 3.86 11.58
CA ARG A 129 11.89 4.15 10.37
C ARG A 129 11.02 4.64 9.21
N LEU A 130 9.78 4.17 9.10
CA LEU A 130 8.96 4.45 7.92
C LEU A 130 7.86 5.48 8.18
N TYR A 131 7.32 5.59 9.40
CA TYR A 131 6.23 6.54 9.65
C TYR A 131 6.61 7.99 9.33
N ILE A 132 7.78 8.44 9.80
CA ILE A 132 8.28 9.80 9.57
C ILE A 132 8.62 10.10 8.09
N ARG A 133 8.55 9.10 7.22
CA ARG A 133 8.80 9.19 5.77
C ARG A 133 7.53 9.03 4.95
N ALA A 134 6.44 8.63 5.61
CA ALA A 134 5.19 8.38 4.95
C ALA A 134 4.44 9.69 4.67
N THR A 135 4.38 10.10 3.41
CA THR A 135 3.37 11.08 2.98
C THR A 135 1.98 10.51 3.17
N VAL A 136 1.79 9.21 2.85
CA VAL A 136 0.52 8.51 3.08
C VAL A 136 0.80 7.10 3.61
N LEU A 137 0.16 6.73 4.71
CA LEU A 137 0.11 5.37 5.23
C LEU A 137 -1.29 4.78 4.98
N THR A 138 -1.36 3.57 4.41
CA THR A 138 -2.64 2.97 4.01
C THR A 138 -2.92 1.62 4.69
N PRO A 139 -2.99 1.52 6.02
CA PRO A 139 -3.23 0.27 6.72
C PRO A 139 -4.69 -0.19 6.55
N ASN A 140 -4.92 -1.51 6.58
CA ASN A 140 -6.24 -2.05 6.88
C ASN A 140 -6.46 -2.10 8.40
N LEU A 141 -7.69 -2.42 8.87
CA LEU A 141 -8.00 -2.45 10.30
C LEU A 141 -7.07 -3.37 11.10
N ARG A 142 -6.81 -4.58 10.60
CA ARG A 142 -5.95 -5.55 11.30
C ARG A 142 -4.49 -5.08 11.36
N GLU A 143 -4.01 -4.46 10.30
CA GLU A 143 -2.68 -3.84 10.28
C GLU A 143 -2.60 -2.68 11.25
N ALA A 144 -3.63 -1.83 11.29
CA ALA A 144 -3.72 -0.74 12.25
C ALA A 144 -3.75 -1.25 13.70
N GLU A 145 -4.48 -2.33 14.00
CA GLU A 145 -4.46 -2.99 15.31
C GLU A 145 -3.06 -3.49 15.68
N VAL A 146 -2.35 -4.16 14.78
CA VAL A 146 -0.96 -4.60 15.00
C VAL A 146 -0.02 -3.42 15.20
N LEU A 147 -0.17 -2.39 14.40
CA LEU A 147 0.69 -1.21 14.42
C LEU A 147 0.43 -0.31 15.64
N THR A 148 -0.78 -0.23 16.16
CA THR A 148 -1.14 0.61 17.31
C THR A 148 -1.20 -0.15 18.63
N GLY A 149 -1.47 -1.45 18.58
CA GLY A 149 -1.80 -2.27 19.76
C GLY A 149 -3.23 -2.05 20.27
N MET A 150 -4.08 -1.34 19.50
CA MET A 150 -5.47 -1.04 19.85
C MET A 150 -6.41 -2.01 19.15
N HIS A 151 -7.56 -2.27 19.77
CA HIS A 151 -8.67 -2.94 19.09
C HIS A 151 -9.61 -1.91 18.47
N ILE A 152 -9.87 -2.03 17.15
CA ILE A 152 -10.60 -1.03 16.36
C ILE A 152 -11.95 -1.59 15.93
N LYS A 153 -13.01 -1.17 16.61
CA LYS A 153 -14.39 -1.69 16.42
C LYS A 153 -15.39 -0.68 15.87
N ASP A 154 -15.05 0.62 15.87
CA ASP A 154 -15.92 1.72 15.46
C ASP A 154 -15.09 2.91 14.91
N ILE A 155 -15.78 3.94 14.45
CA ILE A 155 -15.14 5.15 13.88
C ILE A 155 -14.33 5.91 14.93
N ASP A 156 -14.74 5.94 16.19
CA ASP A 156 -13.98 6.62 17.23
C ASP A 156 -12.66 5.91 17.53
N ALA A 157 -12.66 4.58 17.53
CA ALA A 157 -11.43 3.81 17.64
C ALA A 157 -10.52 3.99 16.39
N MET A 158 -11.10 4.14 15.19
CA MET A 158 -10.33 4.48 13.98
C MET A 158 -9.66 5.85 14.11
N ARG A 159 -10.41 6.86 14.62
CA ARG A 159 -9.85 8.19 14.90
C ARG A 159 -8.65 8.11 15.82
N HIS A 160 -8.79 7.47 16.98
CA HIS A 160 -7.69 7.31 17.93
C HIS A 160 -6.47 6.58 17.32
N ALA A 161 -6.71 5.52 16.53
CA ALA A 161 -5.64 4.79 15.88
C ALA A 161 -4.90 5.64 14.85
N THR A 162 -5.63 6.43 14.05
CA THR A 162 -5.01 7.34 13.07
C THR A 162 -4.26 8.48 13.75
N ASP A 163 -4.78 9.05 14.83
CA ASP A 163 -4.10 10.07 15.63
C ASP A 163 -2.78 9.55 16.21
N MET A 164 -2.78 8.32 16.72
CA MET A 164 -1.56 7.68 17.21
C MET A 164 -0.51 7.54 16.10
N MET A 165 -0.89 7.09 14.89
CA MET A 165 0.03 6.97 13.77
C MET A 165 0.57 8.33 13.32
N ARG A 166 -0.28 9.37 13.30
CA ARG A 166 0.12 10.74 12.96
C ARG A 166 1.05 11.34 14.01
N THR A 167 0.82 11.10 15.30
CA THR A 167 1.72 11.51 16.38
C THR A 167 3.12 10.89 16.23
N LEU A 168 3.23 9.71 15.59
CA LEU A 168 4.50 9.06 15.29
C LEU A 168 5.15 9.55 13.98
N GLY A 169 4.56 10.54 13.30
CA GLY A 169 5.15 11.24 12.18
C GLY A 169 4.52 10.98 10.81
N VAL A 170 3.43 10.19 10.74
CA VAL A 170 2.73 9.99 9.46
C VAL A 170 1.95 11.26 9.09
N GLU A 171 2.16 11.78 7.90
CA GLU A 171 1.49 13.01 7.45
C GLU A 171 0.00 12.79 7.16
N ASN A 172 -0.33 11.75 6.37
CA ASN A 172 -1.71 11.38 6.02
C ASN A 172 -1.93 9.90 6.28
N VAL A 173 -3.02 9.53 6.97
CA VAL A 173 -3.43 8.13 7.16
C VAL A 173 -4.72 7.87 6.39
N VAL A 174 -4.72 6.81 5.57
CA VAL A 174 -5.90 6.28 4.89
C VAL A 174 -6.20 4.90 5.45
N LEU A 175 -6.99 4.83 6.51
CA LEU A 175 -7.34 3.59 7.19
C LEU A 175 -8.48 2.87 6.45
N LYS A 176 -8.19 1.65 5.97
CA LYS A 176 -9.12 0.82 5.19
C LYS A 176 -9.94 -0.06 6.13
N ALA A 177 -11.14 0.34 6.50
CA ALA A 177 -12.01 -0.47 7.37
C ALA A 177 -12.73 -1.58 6.60
N GLY A 178 -12.86 -1.45 5.29
CA GLY A 178 -13.65 -2.41 4.51
C GLY A 178 -15.08 -2.46 5.02
N GLN A 179 -15.58 -3.66 5.32
CA GLN A 179 -16.94 -3.91 5.81
C GLN A 179 -17.00 -4.18 7.32
N ALA A 180 -15.93 -3.96 8.06
CA ALA A 180 -15.86 -4.36 9.46
C ALA A 180 -16.77 -3.53 10.38
N ILE A 181 -17.11 -2.31 9.99
CA ILE A 181 -17.88 -1.35 10.79
C ILE A 181 -19.18 -0.88 10.14
N SER A 182 -19.48 -1.29 8.89
CA SER A 182 -20.67 -0.87 8.14
C SER A 182 -21.01 -1.92 7.07
N ASP A 183 -22.21 -1.85 6.51
CA ASP A 183 -22.62 -2.58 5.32
C ASP A 183 -21.98 -2.05 4.03
N LYS A 184 -21.34 -0.88 4.10
CA LYS A 184 -20.54 -0.28 3.02
C LYS A 184 -19.05 -0.50 3.23
N LEU A 185 -18.27 -0.26 2.19
CA LEU A 185 -16.82 -0.14 2.29
C LEU A 185 -16.46 1.24 2.86
N VAL A 186 -15.82 1.26 4.02
CA VAL A 186 -15.45 2.48 4.74
C VAL A 186 -13.94 2.72 4.67
N TYR A 187 -13.58 3.96 4.36
CA TYR A 187 -12.21 4.46 4.38
C TYR A 187 -12.16 5.74 5.20
N PHE A 188 -11.32 5.76 6.21
CA PHE A 188 -11.14 6.90 7.09
C PHE A 188 -9.83 7.60 6.78
N VAL A 189 -9.89 8.87 6.43
CA VAL A 189 -8.72 9.69 6.10
C VAL A 189 -8.51 10.72 7.19
N ALA A 190 -7.30 10.80 7.75
CA ALA A 190 -6.91 11.79 8.74
C ALA A 190 -5.60 12.46 8.31
N ASN A 191 -5.56 13.80 8.36
CA ASN A 191 -4.40 14.64 8.08
C ASN A 191 -4.51 15.99 8.84
N ASP A 192 -3.66 16.96 8.52
CA ASP A 192 -3.68 18.28 9.15
C ASP A 192 -4.91 19.12 8.82
N ASP A 193 -5.56 18.85 7.67
CA ASP A 193 -6.80 19.53 7.27
C ASP A 193 -8.03 18.98 8.02
N GLY A 194 -7.88 17.86 8.75
CA GLY A 194 -8.92 17.20 9.54
C GLY A 194 -9.17 15.76 9.14
N GLU A 195 -10.42 15.32 9.35
CA GLU A 195 -10.85 13.95 9.12
C GLU A 195 -11.92 13.90 8.05
N LYS A 196 -11.88 12.85 7.20
CA LYS A 196 -12.92 12.58 6.21
C LYS A 196 -13.20 11.09 6.10
N VAL A 197 -14.48 10.74 6.15
CA VAL A 197 -14.96 9.38 5.90
C VAL A 197 -15.43 9.28 4.46
N TYR A 198 -14.89 8.31 3.74
CA TYR A 198 -15.36 7.95 2.41
C TYR A 198 -16.08 6.61 2.49
N GLU A 199 -17.22 6.54 1.84
CA GLU A 199 -18.00 5.32 1.72
C GLU A 199 -18.13 4.91 0.26
N ARG A 200 -18.08 3.60 0.00
CA ARG A 200 -18.36 3.03 -1.33
C ARG A 200 -19.33 1.85 -1.19
N PRO A 201 -20.16 1.61 -2.20
CA PRO A 201 -21.03 0.44 -2.19
C PRO A 201 -20.23 -0.85 -2.03
N ARG A 202 -20.80 -1.80 -1.31
CA ARG A 202 -20.28 -3.15 -1.26
C ARG A 202 -20.39 -3.80 -2.63
N ILE A 203 -19.32 -4.49 -3.04
CA ILE A 203 -19.33 -5.36 -4.20
C ILE A 203 -19.27 -6.80 -3.66
N ASP A 204 -20.27 -7.59 -3.99
CA ASP A 204 -20.31 -9.00 -3.59
C ASP A 204 -19.41 -9.80 -4.55
N THR A 205 -18.13 -9.89 -4.19
CA THR A 205 -17.11 -10.62 -4.97
C THR A 205 -16.07 -11.24 -4.05
N GLY A 206 -15.62 -12.45 -4.38
CA GLY A 206 -14.45 -13.09 -3.78
C GLY A 206 -13.11 -12.54 -4.33
N ASN A 207 -13.15 -11.78 -5.43
CA ASN A 207 -11.99 -11.32 -6.20
C ASN A 207 -11.38 -10.04 -5.59
N THR A 208 -10.93 -10.10 -4.34
CA THR A 208 -10.39 -8.94 -3.61
C THR A 208 -8.89 -9.06 -3.32
N LEU A 209 -8.20 -10.08 -3.85
CA LEU A 209 -6.74 -10.20 -3.71
C LEU A 209 -6.06 -9.03 -4.42
N GLY A 210 -5.14 -8.36 -3.72
CA GLY A 210 -4.43 -7.18 -4.24
C GLY A 210 -5.18 -5.84 -4.16
N ALA A 211 -6.46 -5.82 -3.74
CA ALA A 211 -7.25 -4.58 -3.67
C ALA A 211 -6.60 -3.48 -2.80
N GLY A 212 -5.96 -3.86 -1.68
CA GLY A 212 -5.23 -2.93 -0.81
C GLY A 212 -4.04 -2.28 -1.51
N GLY A 213 -3.20 -3.10 -2.15
CA GLY A 213 -2.05 -2.64 -2.94
C GLY A 213 -2.48 -1.77 -4.13
N THR A 214 -3.55 -2.16 -4.83
CA THR A 214 -4.14 -1.37 -5.91
C THR A 214 -4.54 0.03 -5.44
N LEU A 215 -5.20 0.15 -4.28
CA LEU A 215 -5.58 1.45 -3.72
C LEU A 215 -4.35 2.31 -3.41
N SER A 216 -3.38 1.76 -2.69
CA SER A 216 -2.17 2.50 -2.30
C SER A 216 -1.37 2.96 -3.52
N THR A 217 -1.27 2.11 -4.54
CA THR A 217 -0.59 2.45 -5.79
C THR A 217 -1.36 3.51 -6.59
N ALA A 218 -2.69 3.43 -6.65
CA ALA A 218 -3.52 4.46 -7.30
C ALA A 218 -3.39 5.83 -6.62
N ILE A 219 -3.26 5.86 -5.28
CA ILE A 219 -2.95 7.09 -4.52
C ILE A 219 -1.56 7.62 -4.93
N ALA A 220 -0.54 6.75 -4.98
CA ALA A 220 0.80 7.15 -5.40
C ALA A 220 0.82 7.76 -6.81
N VAL A 221 0.12 7.14 -7.77
CA VAL A 221 -0.01 7.67 -9.13
C VAL A 221 -0.69 9.03 -9.13
N SER A 222 -1.78 9.18 -8.37
CA SER A 222 -2.55 10.41 -8.31
C SER A 222 -1.74 11.56 -7.72
N LEU A 223 -0.98 11.32 -6.66
CA LEU A 223 -0.04 12.30 -6.08
C LEU A 223 1.08 12.66 -7.06
N ALA A 224 1.68 11.67 -7.75
CA ALA A 224 2.71 11.88 -8.77
C ALA A 224 2.20 12.72 -9.95
N GLN A 225 0.90 12.70 -10.21
CA GLN A 225 0.23 13.50 -11.25
C GLN A 225 -0.21 14.88 -10.75
N GLY A 226 0.07 15.23 -9.48
CA GLY A 226 -0.12 16.57 -8.90
C GLY A 226 -1.47 16.79 -8.20
N LEU A 227 -2.24 15.72 -7.93
CA LEU A 227 -3.47 15.84 -7.14
C LEU A 227 -3.15 16.01 -5.66
N ASN A 228 -3.99 16.76 -4.93
CA ASN A 228 -3.92 16.78 -3.47
C ASN A 228 -4.40 15.46 -2.87
N ILE A 229 -4.21 15.26 -1.56
CA ILE A 229 -4.50 13.98 -0.91
C ILE A 229 -5.98 13.58 -1.03
N HIS A 230 -6.91 14.48 -0.89
CA HIS A 230 -8.34 14.17 -0.95
C HIS A 230 -8.78 13.81 -2.38
N GLU A 231 -8.29 14.53 -3.38
CA GLU A 231 -8.52 14.21 -4.80
C GLU A 231 -7.86 12.88 -5.17
N ALA A 232 -6.64 12.63 -4.67
CA ALA A 232 -5.91 11.39 -4.90
C ALA A 232 -6.66 10.18 -4.31
N VAL A 233 -7.16 10.28 -3.08
CA VAL A 233 -7.94 9.22 -2.43
C VAL A 233 -9.25 9.00 -3.18
N GLU A 234 -10.02 10.05 -3.49
CA GLU A 234 -11.30 9.92 -4.15
C GLU A 234 -11.18 9.26 -5.54
N ARG A 235 -10.25 9.74 -6.37
CA ARG A 235 -9.94 9.13 -7.67
C ARG A 235 -9.51 7.66 -7.54
N SER A 236 -8.72 7.35 -6.52
CA SER A 236 -8.22 5.99 -6.29
C SER A 236 -9.32 5.05 -5.84
N LEU A 237 -10.25 5.51 -5.01
CA LEU A 237 -11.43 4.76 -4.60
C LEU A 237 -12.36 4.49 -5.79
N ASP A 238 -12.56 5.47 -6.66
CA ASP A 238 -13.39 5.31 -7.87
C ASP A 238 -12.73 4.33 -8.87
N TYR A 239 -11.40 4.37 -9.00
CA TYR A 239 -10.67 3.41 -9.80
C TYR A 239 -10.82 1.99 -9.22
N LEU A 240 -10.57 1.81 -7.92
CA LEU A 240 -10.70 0.52 -7.25
C LEU A 240 -12.11 -0.04 -7.38
N GLN A 241 -13.14 0.80 -7.18
CA GLN A 241 -14.55 0.41 -7.29
C GLN A 241 -14.83 -0.16 -8.69
N ARG A 242 -14.46 0.56 -9.75
CA ARG A 242 -14.65 0.12 -11.15
C ARG A 242 -13.85 -1.16 -11.46
N ALA A 243 -12.62 -1.26 -10.96
CA ALA A 243 -11.81 -2.45 -11.14
C ALA A 243 -12.45 -3.68 -10.50
N MET A 244 -13.00 -3.54 -9.30
CA MET A 244 -13.70 -4.63 -8.60
C MET A 244 -15.04 -5.00 -9.26
N GLU A 245 -15.79 -4.02 -9.77
CA GLU A 245 -17.03 -4.26 -10.53
C GLU A 245 -16.74 -5.05 -11.81
N SER A 246 -15.69 -4.68 -12.55
CA SER A 246 -15.28 -5.39 -13.77
C SER A 246 -14.75 -6.79 -13.48
N ALA A 247 -14.20 -7.02 -12.28
CA ALA A 247 -13.70 -8.31 -11.86
C ALA A 247 -14.79 -9.38 -11.65
N GLN A 248 -16.04 -8.98 -11.43
CA GLN A 248 -17.17 -9.93 -11.26
C GLN A 248 -17.44 -10.77 -12.52
N SER A 249 -17.23 -10.20 -13.71
CA SER A 249 -17.54 -10.84 -15.00
C SER A 249 -16.37 -11.62 -15.60
N ALA A 250 -15.16 -11.51 -15.04
CA ALA A 250 -13.96 -12.09 -15.62
C ALA A 250 -13.11 -12.77 -14.55
N VAL A 251 -13.59 -13.94 -14.13
CA VAL A 251 -12.93 -14.74 -13.09
C VAL A 251 -11.89 -15.66 -13.72
N VAL A 252 -10.64 -15.52 -13.29
CA VAL A 252 -9.61 -16.54 -13.45
C VAL A 252 -9.36 -17.11 -12.05
N ASN A 253 -10.04 -18.20 -11.68
CA ASN A 253 -9.86 -18.89 -10.40
C ASN A 253 -9.82 -17.94 -9.18
N GLU A 254 -10.83 -17.11 -8.96
CA GLU A 254 -10.90 -16.12 -7.86
C GLU A 254 -9.95 -14.89 -8.02
N ILE A 255 -9.21 -14.79 -9.10
CA ILE A 255 -8.49 -13.57 -9.47
C ILE A 255 -9.37 -12.81 -10.45
N GLY A 256 -9.99 -11.75 -9.97
CA GLY A 256 -10.73 -10.84 -10.85
C GLY A 256 -9.81 -9.97 -11.72
N ARG A 257 -10.40 -9.25 -12.68
CA ARG A 257 -9.71 -8.22 -13.46
C ARG A 257 -9.44 -6.94 -12.66
N ALA A 258 -9.38 -7.00 -11.33
CA ALA A 258 -9.16 -5.81 -10.50
C ALA A 258 -7.88 -5.01 -10.87
N HIS A 259 -7.04 -5.59 -11.70
CA HIS A 259 -5.73 -5.05 -12.06
C HIS A 259 -5.53 -4.88 -13.57
N VAL A 260 -6.60 -4.86 -14.37
CA VAL A 260 -6.53 -4.63 -15.81
C VAL A 260 -7.05 -3.26 -16.20
#